data_4ab072fe36cf9691c7690b8c6956e80e
#
_entry.id   4ab072fe36cf9691c7690b8c6956e80e
#
_cell.length_a   1.000
_cell.length_b   1.000
_cell.length_c   1.000
_cell.angle_alpha   90.00
_cell.angle_beta   90.00
_cell.angle_gamma   90.00
#
_symmetry.space_group_name_H-M   'P 1'
#
loop_
_entity.id
_entity.type
_entity.pdbx_description
1 polymer ?
#
loop_
_entity_poly.entity_id
_entity_poly.type
_entity_poly.pdbx_seq_one_letter_code
_entity_poly.pdbx_strand_id
1 'polypeptide(L)'
;MIDISEKIGTAVAMVSSYHNNKYGIMITASHNPHYYNGVKIIDSNGEMIPEIEEKTIEEFVNSKNSCVEDKNMSLPEIYIGYDTRESSPEICNLIIKGIKIYNKDSIIHNLKLVSTPELHFKLFNEDLIYIEYLKNLCEKINYPVVCDCANGVGGYILNKLNYNFLQTSNTNCINYESLNFKSGSDYVVTEREIPTYFNNNHNKLHASLDGDADRIVFYYKNNDSINLLNGDKISALIAYYISKKVENLENIAVIHTGYSNNSFVNFINKLGIKTICTATGVKNLHSEALNHDISIYFESNGHGTVLFNKSYENLKDLEQFFHPTIGDGIMDMFGILFILQETSITMYEWDNMYTDNPYHLLKMKVFDKSCFETTKNELRLTKPEDFQQYIDTVCDEKTRCFVRPSGTEDNIRIYVEGNDINAVNNIVMLMESWVSSNYIKETFTKNDKLFIVDDLKKEDYDYKLYPSYLDLLSQLTIINPKNINREDFNNFIDNLNQNHFIKVIKYKYTNQIVGSITVLKETKLIHDFGKVGHIEDVVVDKALRGYGLGKKLVDIAVKECQDCYKIILDCNDENVEFYKKCGFEWKGNQLALYKK
;
A
#
# COMPACT_ATOMS: atom_id res chain seq x y z
N MET A 1 15.13 4.00 19.91
CA MET A 1 14.18 3.39 20.89
C MET A 1 14.85 3.09 22.23
N ILE A 2 15.98 2.38 22.29
CA ILE A 2 16.69 2.02 23.54
C ILE A 2 16.90 3.25 24.44
N ASP A 3 17.41 4.36 23.91
CA ASP A 3 17.74 5.58 24.66
C ASP A 3 16.56 6.27 25.36
N ILE A 4 15.33 5.99 24.93
CA ILE A 4 14.11 6.61 25.46
C ILE A 4 13.22 5.64 26.24
N SER A 5 13.56 4.35 26.25
CA SER A 5 12.72 3.29 26.82
C SER A 5 12.47 3.47 28.33
N GLU A 6 13.47 3.89 29.09
CA GLU A 6 13.29 4.18 30.53
C GLU A 6 12.31 5.34 30.74
N LYS A 7 12.37 6.37 29.89
CA LYS A 7 11.44 7.51 29.97
C LYS A 7 10.01 7.11 29.62
N ILE A 8 9.84 6.23 28.62
CA ILE A 8 8.51 5.69 28.27
C ILE A 8 7.91 4.97 29.48
N GLY A 9 8.68 4.08 30.13
CA GLY A 9 8.23 3.39 31.33
C GLY A 9 7.83 4.35 32.47
N THR A 10 8.64 5.37 32.69
CA THR A 10 8.34 6.41 33.70
C THR A 10 7.06 7.18 33.35
N ALA A 11 6.89 7.59 32.10
CA ALA A 11 5.72 8.36 31.65
C ALA A 11 4.42 7.55 31.76
N VAL A 12 4.43 6.29 31.30
CA VAL A 12 3.24 5.43 31.39
C VAL A 12 2.88 5.12 32.86
N ALA A 13 3.87 4.88 33.73
CA ALA A 13 3.62 4.71 35.15
C ALA A 13 3.02 5.96 35.79
N MET A 14 3.47 7.16 35.38
CA MET A 14 2.90 8.42 35.82
C MET A 14 1.42 8.56 35.41
N VAL A 15 1.10 8.26 34.15
CA VAL A 15 -0.28 8.32 33.63
C VAL A 15 -1.16 7.29 34.33
N SER A 16 -0.69 6.05 34.51
CA SER A 16 -1.39 5.00 35.26
C SER A 16 -1.71 5.43 36.69
N SER A 17 -0.73 5.99 37.39
CA SER A 17 -0.87 6.47 38.78
C SER A 17 -1.84 7.66 38.86
N TYR A 18 -1.78 8.59 37.89
CA TYR A 18 -2.65 9.76 37.83
C TYR A 18 -4.12 9.39 37.64
N HIS A 19 -4.40 8.51 36.69
CA HIS A 19 -5.77 8.07 36.40
C HIS A 19 -6.27 6.97 37.34
N ASN A 20 -5.39 6.39 38.16
CA ASN A 20 -5.69 5.23 39.02
C ASN A 20 -6.24 4.04 38.19
N ASN A 21 -5.62 3.80 37.03
CA ASN A 21 -6.02 2.79 36.08
C ASN A 21 -4.81 1.92 35.67
N LYS A 22 -5.07 0.67 35.28
CA LYS A 22 -4.09 -0.19 34.63
C LYS A 22 -3.83 0.27 33.20
N TYR A 23 -2.61 0.04 32.69
CA TYR A 23 -2.23 0.33 31.29
C TYR A 23 -1.44 -0.82 30.70
N GLY A 24 -1.48 -0.95 29.36
CA GLY A 24 -0.69 -1.91 28.61
C GLY A 24 0.45 -1.24 27.84
N ILE A 25 1.55 -1.94 27.69
CA ILE A 25 2.69 -1.55 26.85
C ILE A 25 3.04 -2.71 25.94
N MET A 26 2.80 -2.56 24.63
CA MET A 26 3.20 -3.52 23.62
C MET A 26 4.43 -3.02 22.87
N ILE A 27 5.50 -3.84 22.88
CA ILE A 27 6.76 -3.54 22.18
C ILE A 27 6.74 -4.27 20.85
N THR A 28 6.55 -3.51 19.78
CA THR A 28 6.44 -4.02 18.40
C THR A 28 6.63 -2.90 17.37
N ALA A 29 7.01 -3.24 16.17
CA ALA A 29 6.89 -2.38 14.99
C ALA A 29 6.10 -3.08 13.88
N SER A 30 5.19 -3.99 14.26
CA SER A 30 4.18 -4.64 13.40
C SER A 30 4.80 -5.22 12.12
N HIS A 31 4.45 -4.69 10.95
CA HIS A 31 4.89 -5.14 9.62
C HIS A 31 6.29 -4.69 9.21
N ASN A 32 6.94 -3.79 9.99
CA ASN A 32 8.27 -3.30 9.65
C ASN A 32 9.34 -4.40 9.74
N PRO A 33 10.49 -4.27 9.04
CA PRO A 33 11.62 -5.18 9.16
C PRO A 33 12.09 -5.36 10.61
N HIS A 34 12.71 -6.49 10.89
CA HIS A 34 13.11 -6.94 12.25
C HIS A 34 13.95 -5.93 13.05
N TYR A 35 14.74 -5.09 12.38
CA TYR A 35 15.62 -4.10 13.03
C TYR A 35 14.92 -2.81 13.48
N TYR A 36 13.66 -2.59 13.06
CA TYR A 36 12.81 -1.54 13.62
C TYR A 36 12.10 -2.06 14.88
N ASN A 37 11.85 -1.16 15.82
CA ASN A 37 11.00 -1.45 16.98
C ASN A 37 10.28 -0.20 17.44
N GLY A 38 9.18 -0.37 18.16
CA GLY A 38 8.31 0.69 18.64
C GLY A 38 7.58 0.29 19.91
N VAL A 39 6.71 1.16 20.37
CA VAL A 39 5.86 0.93 21.54
C VAL A 39 4.45 1.41 21.22
N LYS A 40 3.46 0.55 21.48
CA LYS A 40 2.03 0.89 21.50
C LYS A 40 1.58 0.93 22.96
N ILE A 41 0.79 1.94 23.35
CA ILE A 41 0.25 2.07 24.69
C ILE A 41 -1.26 1.80 24.63
N ILE A 42 -1.74 1.04 25.62
CA ILE A 42 -3.08 0.50 25.69
C ILE A 42 -3.72 1.00 26.98
N ASP A 43 -4.95 1.46 26.91
CA ASP A 43 -5.67 1.92 28.10
C ASP A 43 -6.28 0.77 28.93
N SER A 44 -6.92 1.13 30.02
CA SER A 44 -7.51 0.17 30.97
C SER A 44 -8.66 -0.67 30.42
N ASN A 45 -9.28 -0.24 29.31
CA ASN A 45 -10.39 -0.93 28.68
C ASN A 45 -9.92 -1.88 27.57
N GLY A 46 -8.60 -1.95 27.35
CA GLY A 46 -8.03 -2.69 26.24
C GLY A 46 -8.18 -1.95 24.90
N GLU A 47 -8.41 -0.65 24.91
CA GLU A 47 -8.46 0.20 23.72
C GLU A 47 -7.11 0.89 23.49
N MET A 48 -6.96 1.55 22.33
CA MET A 48 -5.80 2.42 22.11
C MET A 48 -5.91 3.66 22.99
N ILE A 49 -4.76 4.06 23.57
CA ILE A 49 -4.71 5.25 24.44
C ILE A 49 -5.28 6.50 23.76
N PRO A 50 -6.06 7.34 24.49
CA PRO A 50 -6.55 8.62 23.99
C PRO A 50 -5.42 9.55 23.51
N GLU A 51 -5.67 10.30 22.44
CA GLU A 51 -4.65 11.17 21.80
C GLU A 51 -4.05 12.20 22.79
N ILE A 52 -4.83 12.70 23.73
CA ILE A 52 -4.35 13.67 24.72
C ILE A 52 -3.32 13.05 25.68
N GLU A 53 -3.52 11.79 26.06
CA GLU A 53 -2.59 11.07 26.93
C GLU A 53 -1.35 10.65 26.14
N GLU A 54 -1.50 10.25 24.88
CA GLU A 54 -0.39 9.93 23.99
C GLU A 54 0.55 11.15 23.83
N LYS A 55 -0.02 12.34 23.57
CA LYS A 55 0.75 13.60 23.51
C LYS A 55 1.46 13.93 24.82
N THR A 56 0.82 13.71 25.95
CA THR A 56 1.42 13.93 27.26
C THR A 56 2.64 13.03 27.47
N ILE A 57 2.54 11.75 27.08
CA ILE A 57 3.64 10.80 27.16
C ILE A 57 4.78 11.22 26.20
N GLU A 58 4.45 11.59 24.95
CA GLU A 58 5.42 12.05 23.96
C GLU A 58 6.17 13.29 24.41
N GLU A 59 5.47 14.28 24.95
CA GLU A 59 6.07 15.51 25.48
C GLU A 59 7.03 15.21 26.65
N PHE A 60 6.63 14.33 27.56
CA PHE A 60 7.50 13.90 28.65
C PHE A 60 8.76 13.19 28.14
N VAL A 61 8.61 12.23 27.23
CA VAL A 61 9.71 11.44 26.66
C VAL A 61 10.70 12.34 25.92
N ASN A 62 10.22 13.35 25.19
CA ASN A 62 11.03 14.30 24.43
C ASN A 62 11.61 15.45 25.28
N SER A 63 11.12 15.65 26.51
CA SER A 63 11.62 16.70 27.40
C SER A 63 13.03 16.39 27.91
N LYS A 64 13.77 17.47 28.24
CA LYS A 64 15.07 17.37 28.94
C LYS A 64 14.92 17.20 30.45
N ASN A 65 13.74 17.46 31.00
CA ASN A 65 13.47 17.42 32.45
C ASN A 65 12.86 16.07 32.82
N SER A 66 13.51 15.38 33.74
CA SER A 66 13.09 14.09 34.31
C SER A 66 12.49 14.23 35.73
N CYS A 67 12.05 15.43 36.12
CA CYS A 67 11.49 15.64 37.47
C CYS A 67 10.01 15.25 37.49
N VAL A 68 9.71 14.20 38.22
CA VAL A 68 8.37 13.77 38.59
C VAL A 68 8.10 14.27 40.02
N GLU A 69 7.34 15.36 40.14
CA GLU A 69 6.85 15.85 41.43
C GLU A 69 5.37 15.48 41.55
N ASP A 70 5.04 14.30 42.09
CA ASP A 70 3.83 14.12 42.89
C ASP A 70 3.84 12.79 43.65
N LYS A 71 3.83 12.85 44.98
CA LYS A 71 3.99 11.69 45.89
C LYS A 71 2.70 11.10 46.44
N ASN A 72 1.52 11.58 45.99
CA ASN A 72 0.22 11.16 46.55
C ASN A 72 -0.71 10.50 45.56
N MET A 73 -0.19 9.80 44.55
CA MET A 73 -0.98 9.13 43.51
C MET A 73 -1.09 7.62 43.78
N SER A 74 -2.00 6.97 43.10
CA SER A 74 -2.22 5.53 43.22
C SER A 74 -0.98 4.72 42.77
N LEU A 75 -0.94 3.45 43.14
CA LEU A 75 0.11 2.53 42.74
C LEU A 75 -0.05 2.19 41.23
N PRO A 76 0.96 2.44 40.38
CA PRO A 76 0.86 2.09 38.95
C PRO A 76 0.69 0.59 38.75
N GLU A 77 -0.20 0.20 37.84
CA GLU A 77 -0.38 -1.18 37.39
C GLU A 77 -0.20 -1.29 35.88
N ILE A 78 0.82 -2.02 35.44
CA ILE A 78 1.25 -2.07 34.05
C ILE A 78 1.37 -3.51 33.55
N TYR A 79 0.69 -3.79 32.43
CA TYR A 79 0.85 -5.00 31.63
C TYR A 79 1.87 -4.71 30.53
N ILE A 80 2.89 -5.55 30.36
CA ILE A 80 3.90 -5.36 29.32
C ILE A 80 4.15 -6.65 28.55
N GLY A 81 4.17 -6.53 27.23
CA GLY A 81 4.43 -7.62 26.31
C GLY A 81 5.24 -7.18 25.11
N TYR A 82 5.71 -8.13 24.31
CA TYR A 82 6.51 -7.85 23.13
C TYR A 82 6.37 -8.93 22.06
N ASP A 83 6.65 -8.55 20.81
CA ASP A 83 6.73 -9.45 19.66
C ASP A 83 8.10 -10.14 19.54
N THR A 84 8.34 -10.85 18.44
CA THR A 84 9.51 -11.71 18.22
C THR A 84 10.82 -10.97 17.88
N ARG A 85 10.91 -9.64 17.95
CA ARG A 85 12.10 -8.85 17.58
C ARG A 85 13.24 -9.03 18.59
N GLU A 86 14.47 -9.09 18.08
CA GLU A 86 15.68 -9.29 18.89
C GLU A 86 15.84 -8.24 20.01
N SER A 87 15.54 -6.98 19.70
CA SER A 87 15.66 -5.87 20.66
C SER A 87 14.53 -5.80 21.69
N SER A 88 13.43 -6.53 21.49
CA SER A 88 12.23 -6.41 22.33
C SER A 88 12.45 -6.76 23.81
N PRO A 89 13.19 -7.83 24.17
CA PRO A 89 13.45 -8.14 25.57
C PRO A 89 14.30 -7.07 26.29
N GLU A 90 15.27 -6.46 25.60
CA GLU A 90 16.10 -5.38 26.16
C GLU A 90 15.25 -4.11 26.39
N ILE A 91 14.46 -3.71 25.40
CA ILE A 91 13.53 -2.58 25.51
C ILE A 91 12.55 -2.81 26.67
N CYS A 92 11.99 -4.02 26.79
CA CYS A 92 11.09 -4.40 27.90
C CYS A 92 11.76 -4.19 29.27
N ASN A 93 12.98 -4.65 29.42
CA ASN A 93 13.72 -4.47 30.69
C ASN A 93 13.99 -3.01 31.03
N LEU A 94 14.30 -2.17 30.03
CA LEU A 94 14.49 -0.73 30.20
C LEU A 94 13.17 -0.02 30.56
N ILE A 95 12.08 -0.38 29.95
CA ILE A 95 10.76 0.14 30.30
C ILE A 95 10.40 -0.24 31.75
N ILE A 96 10.56 -1.50 32.13
CA ILE A 96 10.34 -1.96 33.50
C ILE A 96 11.20 -1.18 34.51
N LYS A 97 12.45 -0.91 34.14
CA LYS A 97 13.33 -0.07 34.97
C LYS A 97 12.78 1.34 35.13
N GLY A 98 12.29 1.96 34.03
CA GLY A 98 11.65 3.27 34.07
C GLY A 98 10.39 3.31 34.95
N ILE A 99 9.53 2.29 34.86
CA ILE A 99 8.36 2.14 35.74
C ILE A 99 8.79 2.12 37.23
N LYS A 100 9.83 1.36 37.57
CA LYS A 100 10.35 1.25 38.94
C LYS A 100 11.09 2.51 39.42
N ILE A 101 11.64 3.30 38.52
CA ILE A 101 12.20 4.63 38.83
C ILE A 101 11.07 5.57 39.30
N TYR A 102 9.90 5.53 38.65
CA TYR A 102 8.75 6.30 39.09
C TYR A 102 8.24 5.83 40.46
N ASN A 103 7.94 4.53 40.59
CA ASN A 103 7.53 3.93 41.86
C ASN A 103 8.04 2.48 41.94
N LYS A 104 8.91 2.21 42.94
CA LYS A 104 9.53 0.89 43.12
C LYS A 104 8.53 -0.24 43.43
N ASP A 105 7.38 0.11 43.97
CA ASP A 105 6.33 -0.82 44.39
C ASP A 105 5.25 -1.02 43.29
N SER A 106 5.43 -0.44 42.07
CA SER A 106 4.54 -0.62 40.91
C SER A 106 4.25 -2.10 40.64
N ILE A 107 3.01 -2.41 40.34
CA ILE A 107 2.56 -3.75 39.93
C ILE A 107 2.87 -3.93 38.45
N ILE A 108 3.67 -4.93 38.10
CA ILE A 108 4.11 -5.16 36.71
C ILE A 108 3.80 -6.59 36.31
N HIS A 109 2.94 -6.75 35.34
CA HIS A 109 2.59 -8.02 34.69
C HIS A 109 3.42 -8.18 33.42
N ASN A 110 4.58 -8.84 33.50
CA ASN A 110 5.40 -9.10 32.32
C ASN A 110 4.94 -10.38 31.61
N LEU A 111 4.17 -10.22 30.53
CA LEU A 111 3.61 -11.31 29.72
C LEU A 111 4.63 -11.92 28.76
N LYS A 112 5.78 -11.26 28.57
CA LYS A 112 6.84 -11.66 27.63
C LYS A 112 6.33 -11.68 26.18
N LEU A 113 6.52 -12.80 25.48
CA LEU A 113 6.13 -12.98 24.08
C LEU A 113 4.62 -13.14 23.96
N VAL A 114 3.96 -12.11 23.42
CA VAL A 114 2.51 -12.06 23.16
C VAL A 114 2.24 -11.31 21.84
N SER A 115 1.06 -11.49 21.26
CA SER A 115 0.59 -10.65 20.18
C SER A 115 0.02 -9.33 20.69
N THR A 116 -0.09 -8.34 19.81
CA THR A 116 -0.77 -7.08 20.14
C THR A 116 -2.20 -7.35 20.60
N PRO A 117 -3.05 -8.10 19.85
CA PRO A 117 -4.41 -8.37 20.31
C PRO A 117 -4.48 -9.18 21.62
N GLU A 118 -3.58 -10.11 21.87
CA GLU A 118 -3.55 -10.86 23.13
C GLU A 118 -3.36 -9.95 24.35
N LEU A 119 -2.50 -8.91 24.22
CA LEU A 119 -2.29 -7.95 25.31
C LEU A 119 -3.52 -7.05 25.51
N HIS A 120 -4.15 -6.58 24.44
CA HIS A 120 -5.40 -5.83 24.49
C HIS A 120 -6.53 -6.67 25.09
N PHE A 121 -6.66 -7.93 24.69
CA PHE A 121 -7.63 -8.87 25.22
C PHE A 121 -7.46 -9.08 26.72
N LYS A 122 -6.21 -9.19 27.19
CA LYS A 122 -5.89 -9.36 28.62
C LYS A 122 -6.27 -8.13 29.46
N LEU A 123 -6.13 -6.93 28.91
CA LEU A 123 -6.58 -5.69 29.57
C LEU A 123 -8.09 -5.57 29.58
N PHE A 124 -8.75 -5.98 28.49
CA PHE A 124 -10.21 -5.97 28.38
C PHE A 124 -10.84 -6.98 29.34
N ASN A 125 -10.27 -8.20 29.48
CA ASN A 125 -10.78 -9.22 30.38
C ASN A 125 -9.65 -10.06 30.99
N GLU A 126 -9.29 -9.76 32.22
CA GLU A 126 -8.20 -10.41 32.95
C GLU A 126 -8.45 -11.89 33.28
N ASP A 127 -9.71 -12.29 33.38
CA ASP A 127 -10.08 -13.66 33.78
C ASP A 127 -9.97 -14.65 32.62
N LEU A 128 -10.03 -14.17 31.38
CA LEU A 128 -9.96 -15.02 30.20
C LEU A 128 -8.51 -15.29 29.78
N ILE A 129 -8.25 -16.52 29.39
CA ILE A 129 -6.99 -16.95 28.77
C ILE A 129 -7.18 -16.95 27.25
N TYR A 130 -6.49 -16.07 26.54
CA TYR A 130 -6.64 -15.86 25.10
C TYR A 130 -6.54 -17.16 24.28
N ILE A 131 -5.54 -18.00 24.54
CA ILE A 131 -5.36 -19.30 23.86
C ILE A 131 -6.57 -20.23 24.07
N GLU A 132 -7.12 -20.28 25.26
CA GLU A 132 -8.31 -21.13 25.54
C GLU A 132 -9.55 -20.56 24.86
N TYR A 133 -9.67 -19.23 24.79
CA TYR A 133 -10.73 -18.58 24.03
C TYR A 133 -10.64 -18.95 22.54
N LEU A 134 -9.45 -18.85 21.93
CA LEU A 134 -9.24 -19.24 20.53
C LEU A 134 -9.55 -20.72 20.27
N LYS A 135 -9.22 -21.64 21.20
CA LYS A 135 -9.58 -23.06 21.07
C LYS A 135 -11.10 -23.24 20.98
N ASN A 136 -11.86 -22.57 21.83
CA ASN A 136 -13.33 -22.64 21.77
C ASN A 136 -13.90 -22.15 20.43
N LEU A 137 -13.28 -21.11 19.82
CA LEU A 137 -13.64 -20.65 18.48
C LEU A 137 -13.30 -21.71 17.42
N CYS A 138 -12.12 -22.33 17.50
CA CYS A 138 -11.68 -23.35 16.55
C CYS A 138 -12.61 -24.58 16.51
N GLU A 139 -13.26 -24.94 17.62
CA GLU A 139 -14.23 -26.05 17.66
C GLU A 139 -15.44 -25.82 16.75
N LYS A 140 -15.72 -24.56 16.39
CA LYS A 140 -16.83 -24.17 15.51
C LYS A 140 -16.44 -24.13 14.04
N ILE A 141 -15.15 -24.30 13.69
CA ILE A 141 -14.60 -24.10 12.35
C ILE A 141 -14.13 -25.43 11.76
N ASN A 142 -14.48 -25.63 10.48
CA ASN A 142 -14.06 -26.77 9.68
C ASN A 142 -13.58 -26.35 8.27
N TYR A 143 -13.62 -25.05 7.95
CA TYR A 143 -13.22 -24.55 6.64
C TYR A 143 -11.67 -24.48 6.52
N PRO A 144 -11.04 -25.12 5.51
CA PRO A 144 -9.59 -25.23 5.45
C PRO A 144 -8.92 -23.93 5.00
N VAL A 145 -7.83 -23.57 5.68
CA VAL A 145 -7.00 -22.41 5.36
C VAL A 145 -5.51 -22.72 5.50
N VAL A 146 -4.69 -22.06 4.69
CA VAL A 146 -3.23 -22.05 4.83
C VAL A 146 -2.81 -20.67 5.28
N CYS A 147 -2.25 -20.54 6.48
CA CYS A 147 -1.88 -19.27 7.08
C CYS A 147 -0.36 -19.06 7.08
N ASP A 148 0.07 -17.98 6.46
CA ASP A 148 1.40 -17.42 6.58
C ASP A 148 1.48 -16.54 7.83
N CYS A 149 2.38 -16.88 8.73
CA CYS A 149 2.53 -16.22 10.03
C CYS A 149 3.66 -15.18 10.05
N ALA A 150 4.19 -14.77 8.91
CA ALA A 150 5.24 -13.76 8.78
C ALA A 150 6.51 -14.00 9.63
N ASN A 151 6.76 -15.22 10.11
CA ASN A 151 7.73 -15.56 11.14
C ASN A 151 7.56 -14.74 12.45
N GLY A 152 6.35 -14.22 12.68
CA GLY A 152 5.95 -13.43 13.82
C GLY A 152 5.29 -14.25 14.93
N VAL A 153 4.75 -13.54 15.92
CA VAL A 153 4.11 -14.14 17.10
C VAL A 153 2.85 -14.95 16.77
N GLY A 154 2.17 -14.64 15.68
CA GLY A 154 1.01 -15.41 15.20
C GLY A 154 1.33 -16.89 15.00
N GLY A 155 2.52 -17.24 14.49
CA GLY A 155 2.98 -18.62 14.36
C GLY A 155 3.11 -19.35 15.70
N TYR A 156 3.60 -18.68 16.71
CA TYR A 156 3.69 -19.23 18.07
C TYR A 156 2.31 -19.54 18.66
N ILE A 157 1.32 -18.67 18.42
CA ILE A 157 -0.05 -18.83 18.89
C ILE A 157 -0.75 -19.97 18.11
N LEU A 158 -0.75 -19.90 16.77
CA LEU A 158 -1.47 -20.86 15.92
C LEU A 158 -0.94 -22.30 16.06
N ASN A 159 0.37 -22.47 16.25
CA ASN A 159 0.96 -23.80 16.46
C ASN A 159 0.49 -24.46 17.79
N LYS A 160 0.04 -23.68 18.78
CA LYS A 160 -0.54 -24.22 20.02
C LYS A 160 -1.98 -24.69 19.85
N LEU A 161 -2.69 -24.22 18.81
CA LEU A 161 -4.08 -24.60 18.55
C LEU A 161 -4.15 -25.98 17.91
N ASN A 162 -3.29 -26.29 16.93
CA ASN A 162 -3.12 -27.60 16.29
C ASN A 162 -4.41 -28.25 15.76
N TYR A 163 -5.21 -27.51 14.97
CA TYR A 163 -6.45 -28.00 14.34
C TYR A 163 -6.22 -28.40 12.88
N ASN A 164 -6.92 -29.45 12.40
CA ASN A 164 -6.75 -30.02 11.06
C ASN A 164 -7.13 -29.08 9.91
N PHE A 165 -8.02 -28.10 10.14
CA PHE A 165 -8.41 -27.13 9.13
C PHE A 165 -7.35 -26.06 8.90
N LEU A 166 -6.40 -25.90 9.84
CA LEU A 166 -5.40 -24.85 9.85
C LEU A 166 -4.02 -25.41 9.51
N GLN A 167 -3.49 -25.03 8.37
CA GLN A 167 -2.10 -25.29 8.00
C GLN A 167 -1.31 -23.99 8.16
N THR A 168 -0.21 -24.00 8.91
CA THR A 168 0.64 -22.83 9.13
C THR A 168 1.94 -22.90 8.32
N SER A 169 2.47 -21.74 7.95
CA SER A 169 3.79 -21.57 7.34
C SER A 169 4.47 -20.32 7.90
N ASN A 170 5.77 -20.17 7.64
CA ASN A 170 6.56 -19.04 8.16
C ASN A 170 6.36 -18.83 9.66
N THR A 171 6.57 -19.89 10.45
CA THR A 171 6.36 -19.91 11.91
C THR A 171 7.66 -19.84 12.72
N ASN A 172 8.79 -19.54 12.06
CA ASN A 172 10.11 -19.53 12.71
C ASN A 172 10.34 -18.20 13.46
N CYS A 173 9.69 -18.05 14.60
CA CYS A 173 9.82 -16.88 15.45
C CYS A 173 11.16 -16.76 16.22
N ILE A 174 12.09 -17.71 16.04
CA ILE A 174 13.42 -17.69 16.66
C ILE A 174 14.45 -16.98 15.77
N ASN A 175 14.28 -17.07 14.45
CA ASN A 175 15.13 -16.38 13.50
C ASN A 175 14.61 -14.96 13.24
N TYR A 176 15.09 -14.00 14.01
CA TYR A 176 14.65 -12.59 13.94
C TYR A 176 14.77 -11.97 12.55
N GLU A 177 15.82 -12.31 11.79
CA GLU A 177 16.05 -11.76 10.44
C GLU A 177 14.97 -12.16 9.44
N SER A 178 14.26 -13.25 9.70
CA SER A 178 13.18 -13.73 8.84
C SER A 178 11.83 -13.04 9.07
N LEU A 179 11.68 -12.26 10.15
CA LEU A 179 10.43 -11.58 10.49
C LEU A 179 10.01 -10.61 9.38
N ASN A 180 8.81 -10.82 8.84
CA ASN A 180 8.24 -10.05 7.72
C ASN A 180 9.08 -10.09 6.41
N PHE A 181 10.12 -10.94 6.31
CA PHE A 181 10.96 -11.00 5.13
C PHE A 181 10.32 -11.87 4.06
N LYS A 182 9.88 -11.25 2.96
CA LYS A 182 9.14 -11.89 1.85
C LYS A 182 7.98 -12.76 2.35
N SER A 183 7.29 -12.27 3.36
CA SER A 183 6.16 -12.94 4.02
C SER A 183 5.31 -11.91 4.77
N GLY A 184 4.10 -12.30 5.15
CA GLY A 184 3.17 -11.47 5.89
C GLY A 184 2.23 -10.62 5.04
N SER A 185 1.22 -10.05 5.71
CA SER A 185 0.13 -9.32 5.07
C SER A 185 0.59 -8.16 4.21
N ASP A 186 1.54 -7.37 4.68
CA ASP A 186 2.05 -6.19 3.96
C ASP A 186 2.82 -6.58 2.68
N TYR A 187 3.59 -7.67 2.72
CA TYR A 187 4.28 -8.22 1.56
C TYR A 187 3.28 -8.65 0.48
N VAL A 188 2.23 -9.39 0.87
CA VAL A 188 1.21 -9.85 -0.09
C VAL A 188 0.43 -8.68 -0.70
N VAL A 189 0.15 -7.64 0.08
CA VAL A 189 -0.56 -6.44 -0.39
C VAL A 189 0.29 -5.62 -1.36
N THR A 190 1.57 -5.43 -1.05
CA THR A 190 2.47 -4.55 -1.83
C THR A 190 3.06 -5.25 -3.05
N GLU A 191 3.65 -6.42 -2.87
CA GLU A 191 4.36 -7.12 -3.95
C GLU A 191 3.44 -7.96 -4.83
N ARG A 192 2.24 -8.32 -4.34
CA ARG A 192 1.32 -9.22 -5.05
C ARG A 192 1.94 -10.57 -5.37
N GLU A 193 2.83 -11.04 -4.49
CA GLU A 193 3.54 -12.31 -4.59
C GLU A 193 3.15 -13.27 -3.46
N ILE A 194 3.32 -14.57 -3.72
CA ILE A 194 3.13 -15.62 -2.72
C ILE A 194 4.31 -15.59 -1.75
N PRO A 195 4.07 -15.59 -0.42
CA PRO A 195 5.12 -15.69 0.57
C PRO A 195 6.05 -16.89 0.34
N THR A 196 7.35 -16.70 0.62
CA THR A 196 8.34 -17.76 0.52
C THR A 196 7.97 -18.95 1.43
N TYR A 197 8.27 -20.19 0.96
CA TYR A 197 7.94 -21.48 1.61
C TYR A 197 6.47 -21.96 1.52
N PHE A 198 5.65 -21.34 0.68
CA PHE A 198 4.36 -21.91 0.36
C PHE A 198 4.50 -23.11 -0.59
N ASN A 199 3.98 -24.27 -0.21
CA ASN A 199 3.74 -25.36 -1.14
C ASN A 199 2.67 -24.93 -2.16
N ASN A 200 2.93 -25.20 -3.46
CA ASN A 200 2.08 -24.83 -4.61
C ASN A 200 0.68 -25.50 -4.59
N ASN A 201 -0.09 -25.32 -3.51
CA ASN A 201 -1.46 -25.80 -3.46
C ASN A 201 -2.39 -24.80 -4.16
N HIS A 202 -2.54 -25.00 -5.47
CA HIS A 202 -3.62 -24.36 -6.23
C HIS A 202 -4.97 -24.71 -5.59
N ASN A 203 -5.93 -23.80 -5.61
CA ASN A 203 -7.31 -23.97 -5.12
C ASN A 203 -7.50 -24.04 -3.59
N LYS A 204 -6.58 -23.49 -2.79
CA LYS A 204 -6.82 -23.28 -1.35
C LYS A 204 -6.94 -21.81 -1.03
N LEU A 205 -7.72 -21.50 -0.02
CA LEU A 205 -7.73 -20.18 0.59
C LEU A 205 -6.44 -20.02 1.41
N HIS A 206 -5.73 -18.94 1.16
CA HIS A 206 -4.55 -18.55 1.90
C HIS A 206 -4.85 -17.30 2.71
N ALA A 207 -4.16 -17.16 3.84
CA ALA A 207 -4.19 -15.98 4.68
C ALA A 207 -2.77 -15.59 5.07
N SER A 208 -2.49 -14.31 5.29
CA SER A 208 -1.22 -13.84 5.83
C SER A 208 -1.46 -12.86 6.97
N LEU A 209 -0.85 -13.15 8.11
CA LEU A 209 -0.75 -12.26 9.27
C LEU A 209 0.45 -11.32 9.10
N ASP A 210 0.56 -10.30 9.95
CA ASP A 210 1.80 -9.55 10.15
C ASP A 210 2.55 -9.98 11.42
N GLY A 211 3.65 -9.28 11.75
CA GLY A 211 4.58 -9.72 12.79
C GLY A 211 3.99 -9.82 14.19
N ASP A 212 3.06 -8.94 14.56
CA ASP A 212 2.37 -8.91 15.87
C ASP A 212 0.91 -9.39 15.81
N ALA A 213 0.48 -9.88 14.63
CA ALA A 213 -0.80 -10.52 14.38
C ALA A 213 -2.04 -9.64 14.59
N ASP A 214 -1.93 -8.33 14.37
CA ASP A 214 -3.07 -7.40 14.40
C ASP A 214 -3.69 -7.13 13.03
N ARG A 215 -3.16 -7.77 11.96
CA ARG A 215 -3.62 -7.67 10.57
C ARG A 215 -3.79 -9.02 9.93
N ILE A 216 -4.72 -9.10 8.97
CA ILE A 216 -4.89 -10.26 8.12
C ILE A 216 -5.35 -9.84 6.72
N VAL A 217 -4.80 -10.53 5.72
CA VAL A 217 -5.32 -10.52 4.36
C VAL A 217 -5.48 -11.93 3.85
N PHE A 218 -6.42 -12.12 2.91
CA PHE A 218 -6.62 -13.40 2.27
C PHE A 218 -6.27 -13.33 0.79
N TYR A 219 -5.99 -14.47 0.21
CA TYR A 219 -5.69 -14.59 -1.22
C TYR A 219 -5.80 -16.02 -1.69
N TYR A 220 -5.85 -16.20 -2.99
CA TYR A 220 -5.75 -17.50 -3.62
C TYR A 220 -4.94 -17.38 -4.91
N LYS A 221 -4.34 -18.50 -5.33
CA LYS A 221 -3.57 -18.57 -6.56
C LYS A 221 -4.46 -18.85 -7.75
N ASN A 222 -4.36 -18.02 -8.80
CA ASN A 222 -5.01 -18.22 -10.07
C ASN A 222 -3.94 -18.20 -11.18
N ASN A 223 -3.58 -19.37 -11.72
CA ASN A 223 -2.45 -19.55 -12.62
C ASN A 223 -1.14 -19.01 -12.01
N ASP A 224 -0.52 -18.00 -12.62
CA ASP A 224 0.76 -17.40 -12.19
C ASP A 224 0.60 -16.13 -11.34
N SER A 225 -0.64 -15.70 -11.09
CA SER A 225 -0.95 -14.51 -10.28
C SER A 225 -1.69 -14.88 -9.00
N ILE A 226 -1.72 -13.96 -8.04
CA ILE A 226 -2.56 -14.05 -6.86
C ILE A 226 -3.75 -13.11 -6.98
N ASN A 227 -4.92 -13.59 -6.55
CA ASN A 227 -6.09 -12.77 -6.33
C ASN A 227 -6.11 -12.40 -4.84
N LEU A 228 -5.93 -11.11 -4.55
CA LEU A 228 -5.91 -10.58 -3.20
C LEU A 228 -7.33 -10.27 -2.72
N LEU A 229 -7.67 -10.78 -1.55
CA LEU A 229 -8.89 -10.48 -0.81
C LEU A 229 -8.48 -9.61 0.39
N ASN A 230 -8.33 -8.32 0.13
CA ASN A 230 -7.86 -7.30 1.07
C ASN A 230 -8.94 -6.90 2.09
N GLY A 231 -8.66 -5.88 2.91
CA GLY A 231 -9.59 -5.38 3.92
C GLY A 231 -10.96 -4.95 3.37
N ASP A 232 -11.03 -4.38 2.16
CA ASP A 232 -12.31 -4.05 1.51
C ASP A 232 -13.11 -5.34 1.18
N LYS A 233 -12.44 -6.39 0.69
CA LYS A 233 -13.08 -7.69 0.42
C LYS A 233 -13.53 -8.39 1.71
N ILE A 234 -12.73 -8.29 2.79
CA ILE A 234 -13.09 -8.79 4.13
C ILE A 234 -14.36 -8.08 4.60
N SER A 235 -14.37 -6.75 4.58
CA SER A 235 -15.53 -5.94 4.95
C SER A 235 -16.77 -6.26 4.12
N ALA A 236 -16.61 -6.49 2.81
CA ALA A 236 -17.70 -6.84 1.91
C ALA A 236 -18.37 -8.19 2.27
N LEU A 237 -17.57 -9.21 2.58
CA LEU A 237 -18.09 -10.53 2.97
C LEU A 237 -18.85 -10.44 4.30
N ILE A 238 -18.29 -9.75 5.30
CA ILE A 238 -18.92 -9.57 6.61
C ILE A 238 -20.23 -8.78 6.46
N ALA A 239 -20.20 -7.66 5.73
CA ALA A 239 -21.39 -6.84 5.47
C ALA A 239 -22.48 -7.63 4.74
N TYR A 240 -22.10 -8.43 3.75
CA TYR A 240 -23.04 -9.34 3.07
C TYR A 240 -23.68 -10.31 4.06
N TYR A 241 -22.90 -10.99 4.91
CA TYR A 241 -23.42 -11.92 5.90
C TYR A 241 -24.38 -11.24 6.88
N ILE A 242 -24.01 -10.08 7.43
CA ILE A 242 -24.84 -9.32 8.36
C ILE A 242 -26.15 -8.88 7.68
N SER A 243 -26.10 -8.42 6.42
CA SER A 243 -27.29 -8.00 5.66
C SER A 243 -28.30 -9.13 5.43
N LYS A 244 -27.89 -10.40 5.55
CA LYS A 244 -28.78 -11.58 5.45
C LYS A 244 -29.37 -12.02 6.79
N LYS A 245 -28.79 -11.57 7.90
CA LYS A 245 -29.17 -11.97 9.25
C LYS A 245 -29.96 -10.89 10.01
N VAL A 246 -29.83 -9.63 9.59
CA VAL A 246 -30.45 -8.47 10.26
C VAL A 246 -31.40 -7.75 9.31
N GLU A 247 -32.65 -7.57 9.71
CA GLU A 247 -33.68 -6.90 8.88
C GLU A 247 -33.51 -5.37 8.86
N ASN A 248 -33.22 -4.77 10.01
CA ASN A 248 -33.01 -3.33 10.11
C ASN A 248 -31.52 -2.99 10.17
N LEU A 249 -30.99 -2.39 9.07
CA LEU A 249 -29.60 -2.05 8.88
C LEU A 249 -29.27 -0.58 9.19
N GLU A 250 -30.22 0.21 9.70
CA GLU A 250 -30.11 1.66 9.85
C GLU A 250 -28.92 2.10 10.73
N ASN A 251 -28.65 1.35 11.81
CA ASN A 251 -27.56 1.62 12.75
C ASN A 251 -26.32 0.74 12.52
N ILE A 252 -26.21 0.11 11.34
CA ILE A 252 -25.06 -0.66 10.94
C ILE A 252 -24.26 0.15 9.92
N ALA A 253 -22.95 0.26 10.11
CA ALA A 253 -22.08 1.03 9.23
C ALA A 253 -20.84 0.25 8.81
N VAL A 254 -20.38 0.51 7.59
CA VAL A 254 -19.04 0.17 7.14
C VAL A 254 -18.22 1.45 7.12
N ILE A 255 -17.14 1.48 7.92
CA ILE A 255 -16.28 2.64 8.05
C ILE A 255 -15.00 2.35 7.27
N HIS A 256 -14.61 3.30 6.44
CA HIS A 256 -13.49 3.12 5.52
C HIS A 256 -12.66 4.39 5.38
N THR A 257 -11.49 4.28 4.76
CA THR A 257 -10.65 5.43 4.42
C THR A 257 -10.84 5.83 2.95
N GLY A 258 -10.27 6.96 2.56
CA GLY A 258 -10.26 7.40 1.17
C GLY A 258 -9.65 6.39 0.20
N TYR A 259 -8.83 5.44 0.67
CA TYR A 259 -8.18 4.41 -0.15
C TYR A 259 -9.10 3.23 -0.51
N SER A 260 -10.24 3.09 0.14
CA SER A 260 -11.21 2.05 -0.25
C SER A 260 -11.77 2.33 -1.63
N ASN A 261 -11.86 1.27 -2.44
CA ASN A 261 -12.31 1.36 -3.82
C ASN A 261 -13.79 1.76 -3.93
N ASN A 262 -14.16 2.63 -4.84
CA ASN A 262 -15.55 3.05 -5.03
C ASN A 262 -16.49 1.90 -5.41
N SER A 263 -15.99 0.87 -6.08
CA SER A 263 -16.78 -0.33 -6.36
C SER A 263 -17.19 -1.05 -5.08
N PHE A 264 -16.30 -1.11 -4.09
CA PHE A 264 -16.60 -1.61 -2.75
C PHE A 264 -17.67 -0.75 -2.06
N VAL A 265 -17.47 0.57 -2.02
CA VAL A 265 -18.44 1.49 -1.41
C VAL A 265 -19.83 1.35 -2.04
N ASN A 266 -19.90 1.24 -3.36
CA ASN A 266 -21.14 1.03 -4.10
C ASN A 266 -21.78 -0.33 -3.79
N PHE A 267 -20.95 -1.38 -3.61
CA PHE A 267 -21.45 -2.70 -3.21
C PHE A 267 -22.10 -2.66 -1.83
N ILE A 268 -21.46 -2.06 -0.82
CA ILE A 268 -21.99 -1.92 0.52
C ILE A 268 -23.32 -1.13 0.53
N ASN A 269 -23.36 -0.02 -0.19
CA ASN A 269 -24.58 0.80 -0.31
C ASN A 269 -25.75 0.03 -0.96
N LYS A 270 -25.47 -0.87 -1.93
CA LYS A 270 -26.47 -1.77 -2.53
C LYS A 270 -27.01 -2.80 -1.54
N LEU A 271 -26.25 -3.18 -0.51
CA LEU A 271 -26.74 -4.04 0.57
C LEU A 271 -27.67 -3.28 1.54
N GLY A 272 -27.79 -1.95 1.43
CA GLY A 272 -28.56 -1.13 2.34
C GLY A 272 -27.79 -0.71 3.61
N ILE A 273 -26.48 -0.96 3.67
CA ILE A 273 -25.62 -0.58 4.79
C ILE A 273 -24.94 0.76 4.48
N LYS A 274 -24.93 1.66 5.46
CA LYS A 274 -24.29 2.97 5.34
C LYS A 274 -22.77 2.86 5.28
N THR A 275 -22.13 3.63 4.41
CA THR A 275 -20.67 3.80 4.37
C THR A 275 -20.25 5.15 4.92
N ILE A 276 -19.15 5.18 5.68
CA ILE A 276 -18.61 6.41 6.29
C ILE A 276 -17.11 6.47 6.03
N CYS A 277 -16.66 7.55 5.37
CA CYS A 277 -15.26 7.78 5.10
C CYS A 277 -14.63 8.66 6.19
N THR A 278 -13.56 8.16 6.83
CA THR A 278 -12.76 8.86 7.84
C THR A 278 -11.35 9.16 7.32
N ALA A 279 -10.59 9.92 8.09
CA ALA A 279 -9.14 10.03 7.89
C ALA A 279 -8.46 8.66 8.03
N THR A 280 -7.31 8.51 7.39
CA THR A 280 -6.48 7.30 7.45
C THR A 280 -5.95 7.07 8.86
N GLY A 281 -5.90 5.82 9.25
CA GLY A 281 -5.42 5.36 10.56
C GLY A 281 -6.53 4.71 11.39
N VAL A 282 -6.23 3.51 11.88
CA VAL A 282 -7.19 2.66 12.60
C VAL A 282 -7.88 3.36 13.78
N LYS A 283 -7.19 4.31 14.46
CA LYS A 283 -7.79 5.13 15.53
C LYS A 283 -8.99 5.95 15.05
N ASN A 284 -8.90 6.52 13.84
CA ASN A 284 -9.99 7.32 13.26
C ASN A 284 -11.19 6.43 12.89
N LEU A 285 -10.91 5.25 12.31
CA LEU A 285 -11.94 4.26 11.99
C LEU A 285 -12.63 3.77 13.27
N HIS A 286 -11.86 3.42 14.30
CA HIS A 286 -12.36 2.95 15.58
C HIS A 286 -13.22 4.01 16.30
N SER A 287 -12.76 5.26 16.34
CA SER A 287 -13.50 6.36 16.96
C SER A 287 -14.88 6.59 16.32
N GLU A 288 -14.99 6.46 15.00
CA GLU A 288 -16.27 6.52 14.31
C GLU A 288 -17.12 5.26 14.55
N ALA A 289 -16.47 4.09 14.67
CA ALA A 289 -17.12 2.81 14.87
C ALA A 289 -17.92 2.74 16.18
N LEU A 290 -17.52 3.48 17.20
CA LEU A 290 -18.24 3.55 18.48
C LEU A 290 -19.63 4.21 18.38
N ASN A 291 -19.94 4.90 17.27
CA ASN A 291 -21.19 5.64 17.09
C ASN A 291 -22.36 4.80 16.54
N HIS A 292 -22.16 3.51 16.25
CA HIS A 292 -23.15 2.65 15.60
C HIS A 292 -23.40 1.37 16.39
N ASP A 293 -24.53 0.71 16.18
CA ASP A 293 -24.85 -0.57 16.84
C ASP A 293 -23.86 -1.67 16.44
N ILE A 294 -23.55 -1.77 15.13
CA ILE A 294 -22.50 -2.64 14.57
C ILE A 294 -21.68 -1.82 13.57
N SER A 295 -20.37 -1.91 13.69
CA SER A 295 -19.45 -1.26 12.78
C SER A 295 -18.43 -2.24 12.21
N ILE A 296 -18.30 -2.25 10.90
CA ILE A 296 -17.30 -3.03 10.19
C ILE A 296 -16.23 -2.05 9.70
N TYR A 297 -14.97 -2.24 10.06
CA TYR A 297 -13.90 -1.42 9.52
C TYR A 297 -12.62 -2.23 9.33
N PHE A 298 -12.06 -2.14 8.12
CA PHE A 298 -10.74 -2.68 7.79
C PHE A 298 -10.03 -1.72 6.86
N GLU A 299 -8.77 -1.44 7.12
CA GLU A 299 -7.88 -0.82 6.14
C GLU A 299 -7.52 -1.84 5.05
N SER A 300 -7.11 -1.38 3.88
CA SER A 300 -6.75 -2.27 2.75
C SER A 300 -5.63 -3.27 3.10
N ASN A 301 -4.78 -2.96 4.09
CA ASN A 301 -3.74 -3.84 4.59
C ASN A 301 -4.24 -4.93 5.55
N GLY A 302 -5.55 -4.98 5.80
CA GLY A 302 -6.19 -5.97 6.66
C GLY A 302 -6.19 -5.65 8.15
N HIS A 303 -5.83 -4.42 8.55
CA HIS A 303 -5.97 -3.98 9.94
C HIS A 303 -7.38 -3.47 10.19
N GLY A 304 -8.11 -4.12 11.06
CA GLY A 304 -9.48 -3.77 11.37
C GLY A 304 -10.19 -4.81 12.19
N THR A 305 -11.48 -4.64 12.45
CA THR A 305 -12.35 -5.57 13.17
C THR A 305 -13.82 -5.24 12.93
N VAL A 306 -14.71 -5.96 13.60
CA VAL A 306 -16.13 -5.66 13.72
C VAL A 306 -16.45 -5.34 15.17
N LEU A 307 -16.93 -4.14 15.43
CA LEU A 307 -17.43 -3.76 16.76
C LEU A 307 -18.92 -4.05 16.87
N PHE A 308 -19.30 -4.76 17.91
CA PHE A 308 -20.68 -5.02 18.31
C PHE A 308 -21.01 -4.21 19.56
N ASN A 309 -21.27 -2.90 19.37
CA ASN A 309 -21.71 -2.02 20.47
C ASN A 309 -23.10 -2.40 20.99
N LYS A 310 -23.84 -3.15 20.19
CA LYS A 310 -25.10 -3.79 20.55
C LYS A 310 -25.15 -5.20 19.98
N SER A 311 -25.42 -6.16 20.84
CA SER A 311 -25.57 -7.56 20.43
C SER A 311 -26.91 -7.81 19.75
N TYR A 312 -26.87 -8.62 18.69
CA TYR A 312 -28.03 -9.10 17.95
C TYR A 312 -28.13 -10.62 18.06
N GLU A 313 -29.29 -11.13 18.44
CA GLU A 313 -29.49 -12.57 18.67
C GLU A 313 -29.02 -13.44 17.49
N ASN A 314 -29.33 -13.01 16.26
CA ASN A 314 -28.95 -13.73 15.03
C ASN A 314 -27.46 -13.63 14.67
N LEU A 315 -26.68 -12.84 15.39
CA LEU A 315 -25.24 -12.63 15.15
C LEU A 315 -24.37 -13.03 16.35
N LYS A 316 -24.94 -13.56 17.44
CA LYS A 316 -24.18 -13.94 18.64
C LYS A 316 -23.03 -14.92 18.36
N ASP A 317 -23.20 -15.83 17.42
CA ASP A 317 -22.13 -16.74 17.04
C ASP A 317 -21.02 -16.04 16.27
N LEU A 318 -21.35 -15.03 15.43
CA LEU A 318 -20.38 -14.24 14.71
C LEU A 318 -19.62 -13.28 15.63
N GLU A 319 -20.32 -12.63 16.56
CA GLU A 319 -19.75 -11.64 17.51
C GLU A 319 -18.52 -12.17 18.26
N GLN A 320 -18.52 -13.46 18.61
CA GLN A 320 -17.40 -14.11 19.33
C GLN A 320 -16.09 -14.16 18.53
N PHE A 321 -16.14 -14.05 17.21
CA PHE A 321 -14.99 -14.16 16.33
C PHE A 321 -14.26 -12.82 16.10
N PHE A 322 -14.73 -11.74 16.70
CA PHE A 322 -14.09 -10.43 16.55
C PHE A 322 -13.64 -9.88 17.89
N HIS A 323 -12.44 -9.28 17.89
CA HIS A 323 -11.91 -8.68 19.10
C HIS A 323 -12.75 -7.45 19.49
N PRO A 324 -13.12 -7.31 20.76
CA PRO A 324 -14.06 -6.27 21.19
C PRO A 324 -13.52 -4.83 21.09
N THR A 325 -12.21 -4.64 20.95
CA THR A 325 -11.61 -3.29 21.03
C THR A 325 -10.66 -2.95 19.88
N ILE A 326 -10.01 -3.94 19.24
CA ILE A 326 -9.05 -3.68 18.15
C ILE A 326 -9.07 -4.77 17.09
N GLY A 327 -8.25 -4.60 16.04
CA GLY A 327 -7.96 -5.65 15.05
C GLY A 327 -7.20 -6.82 15.66
N ASP A 328 -7.67 -8.03 15.37
CA ASP A 328 -7.05 -9.30 15.74
C ASP A 328 -7.03 -10.22 14.52
N GLY A 329 -5.90 -10.29 13.84
CA GLY A 329 -5.80 -11.06 12.60
C GLY A 329 -6.12 -12.55 12.77
N ILE A 330 -5.95 -13.13 13.96
CA ILE A 330 -6.29 -14.52 14.23
C ILE A 330 -7.80 -14.69 14.43
N MET A 331 -8.41 -13.84 15.24
CA MET A 331 -9.87 -13.87 15.45
C MET A 331 -10.61 -13.51 14.16
N ASP A 332 -10.17 -12.49 13.45
CA ASP A 332 -10.71 -12.09 12.15
C ASP A 332 -10.62 -13.23 11.12
N MET A 333 -9.48 -13.96 11.10
CA MET A 333 -9.36 -15.16 10.26
C MET A 333 -10.47 -16.18 10.57
N PHE A 334 -10.66 -16.47 11.84
CA PHE A 334 -11.68 -17.44 12.24
C PHE A 334 -13.09 -16.95 11.92
N GLY A 335 -13.38 -15.67 12.08
CA GLY A 335 -14.65 -15.05 11.72
C GLY A 335 -14.96 -15.17 10.22
N ILE A 336 -13.97 -14.95 9.36
CA ILE A 336 -14.11 -15.13 7.92
C ILE A 336 -14.35 -16.61 7.57
N LEU A 337 -13.59 -17.54 8.14
CA LEU A 337 -13.79 -18.98 7.90
C LEU A 337 -15.17 -19.45 8.37
N PHE A 338 -15.65 -18.94 9.51
CA PHE A 338 -17.00 -19.19 10.00
C PHE A 338 -18.07 -18.71 8.99
N ILE A 339 -17.93 -17.49 8.47
CA ILE A 339 -18.88 -16.94 7.47
C ILE A 339 -18.87 -17.79 6.19
N LEU A 340 -17.69 -18.14 5.67
CA LEU A 340 -17.58 -18.98 4.46
C LEU A 340 -18.21 -20.35 4.66
N GLN A 341 -18.04 -20.95 5.84
CA GLN A 341 -18.67 -22.23 6.21
C GLN A 341 -20.20 -22.11 6.28
N GLU A 342 -20.72 -21.11 7.00
CA GLU A 342 -22.16 -20.90 7.18
C GLU A 342 -22.90 -20.58 5.87
N THR A 343 -22.24 -19.83 4.98
CA THR A 343 -22.84 -19.40 3.72
C THR A 343 -22.56 -20.34 2.56
N SER A 344 -21.60 -21.25 2.71
CA SER A 344 -21.06 -22.07 1.62
C SER A 344 -20.52 -21.26 0.43
N ILE A 345 -20.22 -19.99 0.64
CA ILE A 345 -19.61 -19.11 -0.37
C ILE A 345 -18.15 -19.56 -0.59
N THR A 346 -17.80 -19.77 -1.84
CA THR A 346 -16.43 -20.10 -2.23
C THR A 346 -15.56 -18.83 -2.27
N MET A 347 -14.23 -18.99 -2.18
CA MET A 347 -13.30 -17.86 -2.33
C MET A 347 -13.46 -17.12 -3.67
N TYR A 348 -13.88 -17.83 -4.72
CA TYR A 348 -14.16 -17.24 -6.04
C TYR A 348 -15.43 -16.38 -6.05
N GLU A 349 -16.50 -16.85 -5.40
CA GLU A 349 -17.74 -16.09 -5.25
C GLU A 349 -17.53 -14.88 -4.35
N TRP A 350 -16.73 -15.01 -3.28
CA TRP A 350 -16.32 -13.90 -2.44
C TRP A 350 -15.56 -12.83 -3.24
N ASP A 351 -14.55 -13.22 -4.02
CA ASP A 351 -13.80 -12.28 -4.86
C ASP A 351 -14.71 -11.57 -5.89
N ASN A 352 -15.67 -12.29 -6.45
CA ASN A 352 -16.59 -11.78 -7.47
C ASN A 352 -17.82 -11.02 -6.91
N MET A 353 -17.92 -10.75 -5.60
CA MET A 353 -18.99 -9.90 -5.05
C MET A 353 -19.00 -8.50 -5.68
N TYR A 354 -17.82 -7.98 -5.99
CA TYR A 354 -17.62 -6.77 -6.80
C TYR A 354 -16.22 -6.82 -7.45
N THR A 355 -16.02 -6.02 -8.48
CA THR A 355 -14.72 -5.87 -9.16
C THR A 355 -14.19 -4.47 -8.89
N ASP A 356 -12.94 -4.37 -8.45
CA ASP A 356 -12.29 -3.08 -8.21
C ASP A 356 -12.18 -2.27 -9.50
N ASN A 357 -12.44 -0.98 -9.38
CA ASN A 357 -12.04 -0.03 -10.41
C ASN A 357 -10.51 0.03 -10.51
N PRO A 358 -9.95 0.24 -11.68
CA PRO A 358 -8.54 0.58 -11.84
C PRO A 358 -8.14 1.77 -10.96
N TYR A 359 -6.99 1.67 -10.28
CA TYR A 359 -6.49 2.75 -9.43
C TYR A 359 -4.96 2.79 -9.39
N HIS A 360 -4.42 3.94 -8.99
CA HIS A 360 -3.02 4.15 -8.66
C HIS A 360 -2.85 4.86 -7.32
N LEU A 361 -1.84 4.41 -6.57
CA LEU A 361 -1.36 5.08 -5.38
C LEU A 361 0.09 5.51 -5.60
N LEU A 362 0.31 6.81 -5.67
CA LEU A 362 1.62 7.41 -5.84
C LEU A 362 2.15 7.94 -4.52
N LYS A 363 3.47 7.85 -4.37
CA LYS A 363 4.21 8.44 -3.25
C LYS A 363 5.24 9.42 -3.83
N MET A 364 5.06 10.71 -3.57
CA MET A 364 5.94 11.75 -4.10
C MET A 364 6.62 12.51 -2.97
N LYS A 365 7.96 12.56 -3.03
CA LYS A 365 8.74 13.36 -2.09
C LYS A 365 8.56 14.85 -2.43
N VAL A 366 8.22 15.65 -1.43
CA VAL A 366 8.08 17.10 -1.53
C VAL A 366 9.09 17.80 -0.62
N PHE A 367 9.38 19.08 -0.87
CA PHE A 367 10.34 19.82 -0.05
C PHE A 367 9.79 20.16 1.34
N ASP A 368 8.47 20.30 1.46
CA ASP A 368 7.77 20.59 2.71
C ASP A 368 6.34 20.05 2.64
N LYS A 369 6.07 18.99 3.38
CA LYS A 369 4.71 18.40 3.44
C LYS A 369 3.71 19.24 4.21
N SER A 370 4.17 20.19 5.05
CA SER A 370 3.28 21.07 5.83
C SER A 370 2.52 22.07 4.95
N CYS A 371 2.93 22.21 3.68
CA CYS A 371 2.17 22.99 2.68
C CYS A 371 0.84 22.31 2.29
N PHE A 372 0.65 21.04 2.65
CA PHE A 372 -0.53 20.26 2.28
C PHE A 372 -1.41 20.04 3.49
N GLU A 373 -2.59 20.63 3.47
CA GLU A 373 -3.64 20.41 4.47
C GLU A 373 -4.88 19.81 3.80
N THR A 374 -5.62 18.99 4.52
CA THR A 374 -6.80 18.30 3.98
C THR A 374 -8.06 18.55 4.79
N THR A 375 -9.20 18.20 4.22
CA THR A 375 -10.46 18.05 4.95
C THR A 375 -10.34 16.93 6.00
N LYS A 376 -11.27 16.90 6.97
CA LYS A 376 -11.28 15.91 8.06
C LYS A 376 -11.23 14.44 7.58
N ASN A 377 -11.80 14.14 6.41
CA ASN A 377 -11.80 12.79 5.82
C ASN A 377 -10.68 12.57 4.79
N GLU A 378 -9.74 13.51 4.67
CA GLU A 378 -8.58 13.47 3.75
C GLU A 378 -8.91 13.37 2.24
N LEU A 379 -10.17 13.55 1.85
CA LEU A 379 -10.59 13.41 0.45
C LEU A 379 -10.35 14.67 -0.40
N ARG A 380 -10.09 15.81 0.21
CA ARG A 380 -9.84 17.07 -0.49
C ARG A 380 -8.74 17.87 0.21
N LEU A 381 -7.90 18.54 -0.57
CA LEU A 381 -6.98 19.52 -0.05
C LEU A 381 -7.74 20.79 0.36
N THR A 382 -7.39 21.33 1.53
CA THR A 382 -7.74 22.69 1.94
C THR A 382 -6.59 23.63 1.62
N LYS A 383 -5.36 23.08 1.55
CA LYS A 383 -4.16 23.75 1.05
C LYS A 383 -3.28 22.75 0.29
N PRO A 384 -2.67 23.14 -0.82
CA PRO A 384 -2.90 24.40 -1.56
C PRO A 384 -4.22 24.36 -2.37
N GLU A 385 -4.98 25.45 -2.35
CA GLU A 385 -6.29 25.55 -3.01
C GLU A 385 -6.19 25.40 -4.54
N ASP A 386 -5.17 25.96 -5.16
CA ASP A 386 -4.93 25.89 -6.60
C ASP A 386 -4.69 24.45 -7.06
N PHE A 387 -4.07 23.61 -6.23
CA PHE A 387 -3.93 22.19 -6.54
C PHE A 387 -5.28 21.46 -6.46
N GLN A 388 -6.09 21.76 -5.46
CA GLN A 388 -7.43 21.17 -5.41
C GLN A 388 -8.29 21.61 -6.60
N GLN A 389 -8.25 22.88 -6.98
CA GLN A 389 -8.93 23.38 -8.16
C GLN A 389 -8.46 22.66 -9.43
N TYR A 390 -7.15 22.41 -9.56
CA TYR A 390 -6.60 21.63 -10.67
C TYR A 390 -7.12 20.20 -10.68
N ILE A 391 -7.13 19.50 -9.54
CA ILE A 391 -7.73 18.17 -9.39
C ILE A 391 -9.19 18.17 -9.86
N ASP A 392 -9.98 19.17 -9.43
CA ASP A 392 -11.38 19.30 -9.79
C ASP A 392 -11.62 19.55 -11.30
N THR A 393 -10.61 20.10 -12.02
CA THR A 393 -10.71 20.31 -13.48
C THR A 393 -10.33 19.08 -14.29
N VAL A 394 -9.50 18.18 -13.76
CA VAL A 394 -9.01 17.01 -14.49
C VAL A 394 -9.79 15.73 -14.18
N CYS A 395 -10.50 15.70 -13.05
CA CYS A 395 -11.38 14.59 -12.68
C CYS A 395 -12.83 14.87 -13.11
N ASP A 396 -13.53 13.83 -13.49
CA ASP A 396 -14.95 13.83 -13.84
C ASP A 396 -15.77 12.92 -12.91
N GLU A 397 -17.04 12.68 -13.22
CA GLU A 397 -17.92 11.79 -12.44
C GLU A 397 -17.47 10.32 -12.42
N LYS A 398 -16.58 9.91 -13.35
CA LYS A 398 -16.10 8.53 -13.50
C LYS A 398 -14.71 8.32 -12.90
N THR A 399 -14.07 9.40 -12.43
CA THR A 399 -12.72 9.40 -11.92
C THR A 399 -12.67 10.18 -10.62
N ARG A 400 -11.82 9.76 -9.68
CA ARG A 400 -11.53 10.53 -8.48
C ARG A 400 -10.04 10.59 -8.21
N CYS A 401 -9.61 11.70 -7.67
CA CYS A 401 -8.25 11.89 -7.20
C CYS A 401 -8.29 12.63 -5.86
N PHE A 402 -7.45 12.19 -4.93
CA PHE A 402 -7.19 12.95 -3.72
C PHE A 402 -5.71 12.91 -3.36
N VAL A 403 -5.27 13.92 -2.64
CA VAL A 403 -3.88 14.11 -2.22
C VAL A 403 -3.85 14.35 -0.72
N ARG A 404 -2.93 13.70 -0.02
CA ARG A 404 -2.72 13.93 1.40
C ARG A 404 -1.24 13.85 1.80
N PRO A 405 -0.80 14.59 2.82
CA PRO A 405 0.55 14.45 3.36
C PRO A 405 0.71 13.09 4.08
N SER A 406 1.91 12.52 4.04
CA SER A 406 2.23 11.34 4.86
C SER A 406 2.40 11.75 6.33
N GLY A 407 1.85 10.96 7.25
CA GLY A 407 2.02 11.19 8.69
C GLY A 407 3.49 11.06 9.13
N THR A 408 4.24 10.11 8.56
CA THR A 408 5.56 9.68 9.05
C THR A 408 6.74 10.10 8.18
N GLU A 409 6.53 10.46 6.90
CA GLU A 409 7.58 10.73 5.93
C GLU A 409 7.38 12.08 5.24
N ASP A 410 8.47 12.68 4.71
CA ASP A 410 8.41 13.94 3.94
C ASP A 410 7.96 13.68 2.50
N ASN A 411 6.76 13.15 2.36
CA ASN A 411 6.13 12.93 1.07
C ASN A 411 4.61 13.15 1.14
N ILE A 412 4.02 13.26 -0.02
CA ILE A 412 2.58 13.22 -0.22
C ILE A 412 2.19 11.91 -0.91
N ARG A 413 0.98 11.48 -0.65
CA ARG A 413 0.34 10.34 -1.30
C ARG A 413 -0.78 10.86 -2.19
N ILE A 414 -0.80 10.40 -3.43
CA ILE A 414 -1.81 10.74 -4.44
C ILE A 414 -2.51 9.46 -4.81
N TYR A 415 -3.80 9.41 -4.62
CA TYR A 415 -4.64 8.28 -5.03
C TYR A 415 -5.51 8.72 -6.21
N VAL A 416 -5.50 7.91 -7.26
CA VAL A 416 -6.32 8.12 -8.46
C VAL A 416 -7.07 6.84 -8.75
N GLU A 417 -8.37 6.92 -9.00
CA GLU A 417 -9.24 5.79 -9.32
C GLU A 417 -10.23 6.20 -10.41
N GLY A 418 -10.62 5.27 -11.26
CA GLY A 418 -11.62 5.52 -12.30
C GLY A 418 -12.08 4.23 -12.98
N ASN A 419 -13.11 4.34 -13.81
CA ASN A 419 -13.69 3.20 -14.52
C ASN A 419 -12.84 2.72 -15.72
N ASP A 420 -11.88 3.54 -16.17
CA ASP A 420 -10.98 3.25 -17.29
C ASP A 420 -9.52 3.49 -16.89
N ILE A 421 -8.68 2.48 -17.09
CA ILE A 421 -7.26 2.54 -16.75
C ILE A 421 -6.50 3.64 -17.50
N ASN A 422 -6.90 3.96 -18.74
CA ASN A 422 -6.25 5.02 -19.51
C ASN A 422 -6.57 6.40 -18.93
N ALA A 423 -7.81 6.62 -18.48
CA ALA A 423 -8.20 7.85 -17.78
C ALA A 423 -7.42 8.00 -16.46
N VAL A 424 -7.31 6.91 -15.69
CA VAL A 424 -6.54 6.88 -14.45
C VAL A 424 -5.07 7.23 -14.72
N ASN A 425 -4.44 6.59 -15.71
CA ASN A 425 -3.04 6.86 -16.07
C ASN A 425 -2.80 8.30 -16.49
N ASN A 426 -3.73 8.89 -17.26
CA ASN A 426 -3.63 10.30 -17.68
C ASN A 426 -3.68 11.24 -16.48
N ILE A 427 -4.60 11.01 -15.52
CA ILE A 427 -4.70 11.83 -14.30
C ILE A 427 -3.44 11.68 -13.47
N VAL A 428 -2.90 10.47 -13.31
CA VAL A 428 -1.63 10.22 -12.63
C VAL A 428 -0.51 11.09 -13.21
N MET A 429 -0.34 11.08 -14.53
CA MET A 429 0.69 11.90 -15.18
C MET A 429 0.50 13.40 -14.94
N LEU A 430 -0.74 13.87 -14.97
CA LEU A 430 -1.07 15.27 -14.70
C LEU A 430 -0.73 15.66 -13.26
N MET A 431 -1.04 14.80 -12.28
CA MET A 431 -0.72 15.02 -10.87
C MET A 431 0.79 15.04 -10.63
N GLU A 432 1.52 14.08 -11.18
CA GLU A 432 2.99 14.03 -11.07
C GLU A 432 3.64 15.28 -11.67
N SER A 433 3.19 15.69 -12.85
CA SER A 433 3.67 16.90 -13.52
C SER A 433 3.42 18.14 -12.67
N TRP A 434 2.22 18.28 -12.11
CA TRP A 434 1.84 19.42 -11.29
C TRP A 434 2.68 19.52 -10.01
N VAL A 435 2.80 18.42 -9.26
CA VAL A 435 3.60 18.37 -8.02
C VAL A 435 5.08 18.65 -8.31
N SER A 436 5.62 18.03 -9.36
CA SER A 436 7.03 18.21 -9.72
C SER A 436 7.36 19.64 -10.11
N SER A 437 6.42 20.33 -10.75
CA SER A 437 6.61 21.72 -11.17
C SER A 437 6.52 22.72 -10.02
N ASN A 438 5.76 22.41 -8.96
CA ASN A 438 5.42 23.38 -7.92
C ASN A 438 6.06 23.08 -6.55
N TYR A 439 6.32 21.79 -6.22
CA TYR A 439 6.70 21.38 -4.86
C TYR A 439 7.99 20.55 -4.74
N ILE A 440 8.70 20.30 -5.84
CA ILE A 440 10.01 19.66 -5.79
C ILE A 440 11.08 20.74 -6.00
N LYS A 441 11.78 21.11 -4.92
CA LYS A 441 12.89 22.05 -4.99
C LYS A 441 14.17 21.33 -5.41
N GLU A 442 14.56 21.47 -6.67
CA GLU A 442 15.94 21.52 -7.12
C GLU A 442 16.01 22.20 -8.49
N THR A 443 16.99 23.07 -8.66
CA THR A 443 17.34 23.79 -9.88
C THR A 443 17.67 22.81 -11.02
N PHE A 444 16.65 22.36 -11.74
CA PHE A 444 16.81 21.65 -13.01
C PHE A 444 15.80 22.17 -14.03
N THR A 445 16.21 22.19 -15.28
CA THR A 445 15.32 22.44 -16.41
C THR A 445 14.07 21.56 -16.27
N LYS A 446 12.91 22.14 -16.39
CA LYS A 446 11.57 21.59 -16.04
C LYS A 446 11.28 20.14 -16.50
N ASN A 447 12.09 19.55 -17.39
CA ASN A 447 11.80 18.29 -18.07
C ASN A 447 12.68 17.08 -17.67
N ASP A 448 13.86 17.30 -17.04
CA ASP A 448 14.83 16.21 -16.84
C ASP A 448 14.57 15.29 -15.64
N LYS A 449 13.63 15.62 -14.77
CA LYS A 449 13.35 14.83 -13.55
C LYS A 449 12.21 13.83 -13.68
N LEU A 450 11.26 14.10 -14.56
CA LEU A 450 10.08 13.25 -14.77
C LEU A 450 10.36 12.11 -15.75
N PHE A 451 11.34 12.30 -16.62
CA PHE A 451 11.61 11.41 -17.72
C PHE A 451 13.03 10.89 -17.67
N ILE A 452 13.17 9.58 -17.77
CA ILE A 452 14.44 8.90 -18.02
C ILE A 452 14.56 8.56 -19.49
N VAL A 453 15.78 8.62 -20.01
CA VAL A 453 16.12 8.09 -21.34
C VAL A 453 16.76 6.75 -21.16
N ASP A 454 16.28 5.78 -21.91
CA ASP A 454 16.75 4.40 -21.87
C ASP A 454 16.79 3.80 -23.27
N ASP A 455 17.42 2.64 -23.42
CA ASP A 455 17.25 1.81 -24.61
C ASP A 455 15.95 1.02 -24.50
N LEU A 456 15.32 0.74 -25.66
CA LEU A 456 14.15 -0.16 -25.70
C LEU A 456 14.56 -1.57 -25.30
N LYS A 457 13.82 -2.21 -24.40
CA LYS A 457 14.14 -3.51 -23.80
C LYS A 457 12.99 -4.51 -23.96
N LYS A 458 13.27 -5.79 -23.74
CA LYS A 458 12.28 -6.89 -23.86
C LYS A 458 11.10 -6.74 -22.91
N GLU A 459 11.34 -6.21 -21.71
CA GLU A 459 10.30 -5.89 -20.73
C GLU A 459 9.30 -4.83 -21.19
N ASP A 460 9.67 -3.99 -22.16
CA ASP A 460 8.86 -2.91 -22.68
C ASP A 460 7.72 -3.37 -23.62
N TYR A 461 7.68 -4.67 -23.94
CA TYR A 461 6.59 -5.26 -24.75
C TYR A 461 5.26 -5.24 -24.02
N ASP A 462 5.26 -5.58 -22.74
CA ASP A 462 4.05 -5.84 -21.97
C ASP A 462 4.19 -5.25 -20.57
N TYR A 463 3.74 -4.02 -20.42
CA TYR A 463 3.64 -3.41 -19.10
C TYR A 463 2.23 -3.64 -18.57
N LYS A 464 2.07 -4.44 -17.51
CA LYS A 464 0.76 -4.87 -16.94
C LYS A 464 -0.17 -3.71 -16.53
N LEU A 465 0.34 -2.50 -16.43
CA LEU A 465 -0.39 -1.33 -15.91
C LEU A 465 -0.45 -0.13 -16.87
N TYR A 466 0.31 -0.14 -18.00
CA TYR A 466 0.43 1.01 -18.88
C TYR A 466 0.37 0.60 -20.35
N PRO A 467 -0.02 1.53 -21.28
CA PRO A 467 0.09 1.29 -22.70
C PRO A 467 1.47 0.78 -23.07
N SER A 468 1.53 -0.26 -23.89
CA SER A 468 2.77 -0.87 -24.34
C SER A 468 3.52 0.06 -25.32
N TYR A 469 4.78 -0.26 -25.61
CA TYR A 469 5.54 0.42 -26.68
C TYR A 469 4.78 0.40 -28.03
N LEU A 470 4.07 -0.67 -28.34
CA LEU A 470 3.28 -0.80 -29.55
C LEU A 470 2.08 0.15 -29.60
N ASP A 471 1.48 0.45 -28.44
CA ASP A 471 0.41 1.46 -28.34
C ASP A 471 0.94 2.87 -28.61
N LEU A 472 2.15 3.20 -28.17
CA LEU A 472 2.80 4.47 -28.52
C LEU A 472 3.05 4.55 -30.03
N LEU A 473 3.59 3.50 -30.65
CA LEU A 473 3.85 3.45 -32.10
C LEU A 473 2.54 3.54 -32.92
N SER A 474 1.42 3.06 -32.38
CA SER A 474 0.11 3.18 -33.03
C SER A 474 -0.36 4.64 -33.19
N GLN A 475 0.24 5.57 -32.46
CA GLN A 475 -0.01 7.01 -32.60
C GLN A 475 0.79 7.64 -33.75
N LEU A 476 1.79 6.94 -34.27
CA LEU A 476 2.61 7.38 -35.42
C LEU A 476 2.06 6.82 -36.72
N THR A 477 1.71 5.52 -36.73
CA THR A 477 1.27 4.81 -37.96
C THR A 477 0.28 3.70 -37.58
N ILE A 478 -0.32 3.09 -38.62
CA ILE A 478 -1.25 1.96 -38.42
C ILE A 478 -0.45 0.72 -38.03
N ILE A 479 -0.46 0.40 -36.75
CA ILE A 479 0.05 -0.85 -36.18
C ILE A 479 -1.14 -1.64 -35.63
N ASN A 480 -1.14 -2.94 -35.88
CA ASN A 480 -2.01 -3.86 -35.17
C ASN A 480 -1.20 -4.59 -34.09
N PRO A 481 -1.27 -4.17 -32.81
CA PRO A 481 -0.49 -4.77 -31.74
C PRO A 481 -0.72 -6.29 -31.59
N LYS A 482 -1.88 -6.79 -32.01
CA LYS A 482 -2.22 -8.23 -31.96
C LYS A 482 -1.42 -9.10 -32.95
N ASN A 483 -0.83 -8.48 -33.97
CA ASN A 483 -0.04 -9.20 -34.98
C ASN A 483 1.44 -9.35 -34.59
N ILE A 484 1.87 -8.69 -33.52
CA ILE A 484 3.24 -8.75 -33.00
C ILE A 484 3.18 -9.49 -31.67
N ASN A 485 3.61 -10.73 -31.63
CA ASN A 485 3.69 -11.48 -30.37
C ASN A 485 4.99 -11.16 -29.61
N ARG A 486 5.07 -11.62 -28.35
CA ARG A 486 6.21 -11.36 -27.47
C ARG A 486 7.52 -11.95 -28.01
N GLU A 487 7.46 -13.10 -28.65
CA GLU A 487 8.63 -13.76 -29.23
C GLU A 487 9.21 -12.94 -30.39
N ASP A 488 8.35 -12.47 -31.29
CA ASP A 488 8.76 -11.61 -32.41
C ASP A 488 9.38 -10.30 -31.92
N PHE A 489 8.78 -9.68 -30.89
CA PHE A 489 9.33 -8.48 -30.26
C PHE A 489 10.70 -8.74 -29.62
N ASN A 490 10.84 -9.81 -28.85
CA ASN A 490 12.10 -10.17 -28.23
C ASN A 490 13.19 -10.44 -29.27
N ASN A 491 12.87 -11.14 -30.35
CA ASN A 491 13.78 -11.39 -31.46
C ASN A 491 14.19 -10.07 -32.17
N PHE A 492 13.27 -9.13 -32.29
CA PHE A 492 13.58 -7.79 -32.81
C PHE A 492 14.56 -7.05 -31.90
N ILE A 493 14.33 -7.04 -30.60
CA ILE A 493 15.25 -6.42 -29.62
C ILE A 493 16.64 -7.04 -29.66
N ASP A 494 16.75 -8.38 -29.75
CA ASP A 494 18.03 -9.08 -29.83
C ASP A 494 18.86 -8.75 -31.09
N ASN A 495 18.21 -8.25 -32.15
CA ASN A 495 18.86 -7.79 -33.37
C ASN A 495 19.30 -6.32 -33.32
N LEU A 496 18.89 -5.56 -32.32
CA LEU A 496 19.38 -4.19 -32.13
C LEU A 496 20.84 -4.19 -31.73
N ASN A 497 21.59 -3.19 -32.21
CA ASN A 497 23.02 -3.06 -31.97
C ASN A 497 23.49 -1.60 -32.08
N GLN A 498 24.78 -1.33 -31.96
CA GLN A 498 25.33 0.02 -32.01
C GLN A 498 25.05 0.82 -33.31
N ASN A 499 24.67 0.13 -34.40
CA ASN A 499 24.31 0.75 -35.67
C ASN A 499 22.81 0.77 -35.95
N HIS A 500 22.03 0.06 -35.15
CA HIS A 500 20.56 0.07 -35.20
C HIS A 500 20.05 -0.04 -33.77
N PHE A 501 19.56 1.07 -33.22
CA PHE A 501 19.08 1.15 -31.85
C PHE A 501 17.85 2.05 -31.73
N ILE A 502 17.11 1.87 -30.65
CA ILE A 502 15.93 2.64 -30.32
C ILE A 502 16.11 3.24 -28.94
N LYS A 503 16.05 4.58 -28.85
CA LYS A 503 16.00 5.29 -27.57
C LYS A 503 14.55 5.59 -27.21
N VAL A 504 14.21 5.38 -25.96
CA VAL A 504 12.87 5.68 -25.44
C VAL A 504 12.97 6.68 -24.29
N ILE A 505 11.94 7.51 -24.19
CA ILE A 505 11.71 8.32 -23.00
C ILE A 505 10.65 7.62 -22.18
N LYS A 506 11.00 7.29 -20.94
CA LYS A 506 10.11 6.64 -19.98
C LYS A 506 9.74 7.61 -18.86
N TYR A 507 8.53 7.50 -18.38
CA TYR A 507 8.12 8.13 -17.14
C TYR A 507 8.88 7.48 -15.98
N LYS A 508 9.60 8.27 -15.20
CA LYS A 508 10.53 7.77 -14.16
C LYS A 508 9.87 6.88 -13.11
N TYR A 509 8.63 7.15 -12.79
CA TYR A 509 7.91 6.49 -11.68
C TYR A 509 7.05 5.31 -12.14
N THR A 510 6.65 5.30 -13.40
CA THR A 510 5.77 4.28 -13.95
C THR A 510 6.44 3.41 -15.00
N ASN A 511 7.64 3.80 -15.47
CA ASN A 511 8.34 3.21 -16.61
C ASN A 511 7.53 3.23 -17.94
N GLN A 512 6.38 3.93 -17.96
CA GLN A 512 5.60 4.09 -19.18
C GLN A 512 6.44 4.78 -20.27
N ILE A 513 6.46 4.21 -21.46
CA ILE A 513 7.13 4.82 -22.62
C ILE A 513 6.23 5.91 -23.18
N VAL A 514 6.75 7.13 -23.20
CA VAL A 514 6.04 8.33 -23.65
C VAL A 514 6.67 8.99 -24.88
N GLY A 515 7.79 8.46 -25.33
CA GLY A 515 8.44 8.92 -26.54
C GLY A 515 9.45 7.89 -27.04
N SER A 516 9.67 7.85 -28.34
CA SER A 516 10.61 6.93 -29.00
C SER A 516 11.26 7.58 -30.20
N ILE A 517 12.46 7.12 -30.53
CA ILE A 517 13.22 7.49 -31.71
C ILE A 517 14.10 6.31 -32.15
N THR A 518 14.02 5.95 -33.41
CA THR A 518 14.86 4.91 -34.03
C THR A 518 16.03 5.56 -34.74
N VAL A 519 17.22 4.98 -34.61
CA VAL A 519 18.44 5.42 -35.29
C VAL A 519 19.11 4.25 -36.00
N LEU A 520 19.39 4.45 -37.30
CA LEU A 520 20.19 3.53 -38.11
C LEU A 520 21.48 4.25 -38.56
N LYS A 521 22.63 3.63 -38.38
CA LYS A 521 23.91 4.14 -38.85
C LYS A 521 24.40 3.27 -40.02
N GLU A 522 24.47 3.87 -41.19
CA GLU A 522 24.93 3.22 -42.40
C GLU A 522 26.37 3.60 -42.70
N THR A 523 27.26 2.62 -42.84
CA THR A 523 28.63 2.85 -43.29
C THR A 523 28.69 2.98 -44.81
N LYS A 524 29.28 4.05 -45.32
CA LYS A 524 29.49 4.32 -46.75
C LYS A 524 30.94 4.09 -47.11
N LEU A 525 31.23 3.65 -48.35
CA LEU A 525 32.59 3.59 -48.86
C LEU A 525 33.20 4.97 -49.13
N ILE A 526 32.36 5.96 -49.40
CA ILE A 526 32.75 7.36 -49.55
C ILE A 526 33.04 8.01 -48.18
N HIS A 527 33.80 9.09 -48.16
CA HIS A 527 34.26 9.78 -46.94
C HIS A 527 35.03 8.84 -45.99
N ASP A 528 35.94 8.04 -46.55
CA ASP A 528 36.84 7.15 -45.80
C ASP A 528 36.10 6.21 -44.84
N PHE A 529 35.12 5.48 -45.35
CA PHE A 529 34.19 4.66 -44.57
C PHE A 529 33.33 5.46 -43.57
N GLY A 530 33.04 6.70 -43.91
CA GLY A 530 32.19 7.55 -43.11
C GLY A 530 30.78 7.00 -42.92
N LYS A 531 30.15 7.34 -41.77
CA LYS A 531 28.79 6.88 -41.44
C LYS A 531 27.76 7.97 -41.70
N VAL A 532 26.58 7.55 -42.10
CA VAL A 532 25.36 8.40 -42.14
C VAL A 532 24.36 7.90 -41.09
N GLY A 533 23.89 8.78 -40.25
CA GLY A 533 22.82 8.48 -39.30
C GLY A 533 21.46 8.75 -39.95
N HIS A 534 20.54 7.80 -39.89
CA HIS A 534 19.14 7.95 -40.28
C HIS A 534 18.30 7.99 -39.02
N ILE A 535 17.47 9.01 -38.87
CA ILE A 535 16.50 9.14 -37.79
C ILE A 535 15.14 8.77 -38.33
N GLU A 536 14.51 7.79 -37.68
CA GLU A 536 13.23 7.22 -38.07
C GLU A 536 12.30 7.13 -36.85
N ASP A 537 11.01 6.93 -37.09
CA ASP A 537 9.97 6.62 -36.10
C ASP A 537 9.98 7.53 -34.88
N VAL A 538 10.09 8.85 -35.09
CA VAL A 538 10.06 9.81 -33.99
C VAL A 538 8.63 9.99 -33.53
N VAL A 539 8.31 9.54 -32.34
CA VAL A 539 6.98 9.65 -31.74
C VAL A 539 7.03 10.15 -30.30
N VAL A 540 6.09 11.03 -29.96
CA VAL A 540 5.81 11.46 -28.58
C VAL A 540 4.32 11.28 -28.35
N ASP A 541 3.96 10.74 -27.20
CA ASP A 541 2.58 10.58 -26.78
C ASP A 541 1.78 11.86 -26.97
N LYS A 542 0.60 11.74 -27.56
CA LYS A 542 -0.27 12.89 -27.94
C LYS A 542 -0.53 13.81 -26.75
N ALA A 543 -0.71 13.24 -25.55
CA ALA A 543 -0.98 14.00 -24.33
C ALA A 543 0.24 14.82 -23.85
N LEU A 544 1.46 14.47 -24.31
CA LEU A 544 2.72 15.09 -23.89
C LEU A 544 3.41 15.88 -25.00
N ARG A 545 2.73 16.13 -26.12
CA ARG A 545 3.24 17.02 -27.17
C ARG A 545 3.26 18.47 -26.67
N GLY A 546 4.25 19.22 -27.08
CA GLY A 546 4.46 20.60 -26.61
C GLY A 546 5.40 20.74 -25.39
N TYR A 547 5.70 19.63 -24.68
CA TYR A 547 6.58 19.64 -23.51
C TYR A 547 8.07 19.51 -23.83
N GLY A 548 8.47 19.61 -25.11
CA GLY A 548 9.87 19.58 -25.54
C GLY A 548 10.47 18.16 -25.67
N LEU A 549 9.70 17.09 -25.41
CA LEU A 549 10.21 15.71 -25.46
C LEU A 549 10.68 15.30 -26.85
N GLY A 550 10.00 15.74 -27.92
CA GLY A 550 10.43 15.48 -29.28
C GLY A 550 11.81 16.09 -29.58
N LYS A 551 12.06 17.34 -29.15
CA LYS A 551 13.38 17.96 -29.28
C LYS A 551 14.44 17.17 -28.50
N LYS A 552 14.13 16.74 -27.28
CA LYS A 552 15.04 15.93 -26.45
C LYS A 552 15.41 14.61 -27.13
N LEU A 553 14.45 13.91 -27.76
CA LEU A 553 14.71 12.69 -28.53
C LEU A 553 15.68 12.95 -29.69
N VAL A 554 15.42 14.01 -30.47
CA VAL A 554 16.30 14.40 -31.59
C VAL A 554 17.69 14.79 -31.10
N ASP A 555 17.81 15.58 -30.03
CA ASP A 555 19.11 15.97 -29.45
C ASP A 555 19.92 14.73 -28.99
N ILE A 556 19.24 13.69 -28.45
CA ILE A 556 19.85 12.41 -28.08
C ILE A 556 20.33 11.67 -29.30
N ALA A 557 19.50 11.51 -30.33
CA ALA A 557 19.87 10.83 -31.56
C ALA A 557 21.06 11.52 -32.24
N VAL A 558 21.08 12.84 -32.28
CA VAL A 558 22.23 13.61 -32.81
C VAL A 558 23.50 13.36 -32.00
N LYS A 559 23.40 13.31 -30.66
CA LYS A 559 24.51 12.99 -29.78
C LYS A 559 25.04 11.57 -30.00
N GLU A 560 24.18 10.60 -30.16
CA GLU A 560 24.55 9.22 -30.46
C GLU A 560 25.21 9.05 -31.85
N CYS A 561 24.95 9.98 -32.77
CA CYS A 561 25.49 10.00 -34.14
C CYS A 561 26.74 10.87 -34.31
N GLN A 562 27.52 11.13 -33.24
CA GLN A 562 28.76 11.96 -33.31
C GLN A 562 29.83 11.38 -34.25
N ASP A 563 29.79 10.06 -34.48
CA ASP A 563 30.65 9.34 -35.44
C ASP A 563 30.14 9.40 -36.88
N CYS A 564 29.02 10.06 -37.15
CA CYS A 564 28.45 10.21 -38.48
C CYS A 564 28.84 11.55 -39.09
N TYR A 565 29.28 11.55 -40.38
CA TYR A 565 29.58 12.78 -41.09
C TYR A 565 28.29 13.54 -41.52
N LYS A 566 27.15 12.87 -41.50
CA LYS A 566 25.85 13.41 -41.87
C LYS A 566 24.73 12.68 -41.11
N ILE A 567 23.70 13.41 -40.71
CA ILE A 567 22.46 12.87 -40.16
C ILE A 567 21.30 13.31 -41.05
N ILE A 568 20.43 12.41 -41.41
CA ILE A 568 19.26 12.65 -42.26
C ILE A 568 17.97 12.10 -41.62
N LEU A 569 16.86 12.70 -41.97
CA LEU A 569 15.52 12.25 -41.62
C LEU A 569 14.52 12.70 -42.69
N ASP A 570 13.40 12.03 -42.74
CA ASP A 570 12.26 12.39 -43.56
C ASP A 570 11.10 12.79 -42.67
N CYS A 571 10.34 13.81 -43.11
CA CYS A 571 9.16 14.25 -42.36
C CYS A 571 8.09 14.88 -43.25
N ASN A 572 6.86 14.90 -42.79
CA ASN A 572 5.77 15.65 -43.42
C ASN A 572 6.04 17.15 -43.33
N ASP A 573 5.47 17.91 -44.29
CA ASP A 573 5.63 19.36 -44.39
C ASP A 573 5.31 20.10 -43.08
N GLU A 574 4.33 19.60 -42.31
CA GLU A 574 3.92 20.14 -41.01
C GLU A 574 5.04 20.08 -39.96
N ASN A 575 5.97 19.13 -40.05
CA ASN A 575 7.05 18.91 -39.09
C ASN A 575 8.38 19.56 -39.50
N VAL A 576 8.48 20.13 -40.69
CA VAL A 576 9.72 20.77 -41.20
C VAL A 576 10.21 21.87 -40.27
N GLU A 577 9.33 22.73 -39.79
CA GLU A 577 9.70 23.82 -38.88
C GLU A 577 10.14 23.32 -37.51
N PHE A 578 9.63 22.17 -37.06
CA PHE A 578 10.11 21.51 -35.81
C PHE A 578 11.55 21.03 -35.98
N TYR A 579 11.88 20.32 -37.05
CA TYR A 579 13.23 19.83 -37.29
C TYR A 579 14.24 20.94 -37.59
N LYS A 580 13.82 22.04 -38.27
CA LYS A 580 14.66 23.24 -38.37
C LYS A 580 15.05 23.81 -37.00
N LYS A 581 14.13 23.83 -36.03
CA LYS A 581 14.44 24.25 -34.65
C LYS A 581 15.38 23.28 -33.93
N CYS A 582 15.49 22.03 -34.41
CA CYS A 582 16.46 21.04 -33.95
C CYS A 582 17.81 21.11 -34.68
N GLY A 583 18.01 22.08 -35.61
CA GLY A 583 19.26 22.30 -36.33
C GLY A 583 19.36 21.58 -37.67
N PHE A 584 18.27 21.00 -38.17
CA PHE A 584 18.26 20.38 -39.50
C PHE A 584 17.96 21.41 -40.58
N GLU A 585 18.50 21.18 -41.76
CA GLU A 585 18.28 22.01 -42.95
C GLU A 585 17.59 21.18 -44.03
N TRP A 586 16.66 21.81 -44.73
CA TRP A 586 16.02 21.23 -45.93
C TRP A 586 17.07 20.99 -47.04
N LYS A 587 17.16 19.77 -47.55
CA LYS A 587 18.16 19.39 -48.59
C LYS A 587 17.57 18.70 -49.84
N GLY A 588 16.28 18.52 -49.93
CA GLY A 588 15.66 17.93 -51.14
C GLY A 588 14.35 17.19 -50.87
N ASN A 589 13.79 16.55 -51.91
CA ASN A 589 12.58 15.78 -51.87
C ASN A 589 12.87 14.28 -51.71
N GLN A 590 12.05 13.57 -50.97
CA GLN A 590 12.05 12.12 -50.91
C GLN A 590 11.03 11.57 -51.92
N LEU A 591 11.35 10.44 -52.58
CA LEU A 591 10.45 9.64 -53.37
C LEU A 591 10.35 8.25 -52.76
N ALA A 592 9.12 7.77 -52.57
CA ALA A 592 8.85 6.45 -51.99
C ALA A 592 8.07 5.56 -52.98
N LEU A 593 8.46 4.28 -53.07
CA LEU A 593 7.70 3.25 -53.79
C LEU A 593 7.16 2.24 -52.76
N TYR A 594 5.86 2.23 -52.55
CA TYR A 594 5.22 1.25 -51.68
C TYR A 594 4.91 -0.03 -52.50
N LYS A 595 5.48 -1.15 -52.06
CA LYS A 595 5.13 -2.47 -52.59
C LYS A 595 3.89 -2.98 -51.86
N LYS A 596 2.88 -3.41 -52.63
CA LYS A 596 1.67 -4.05 -52.09
C LYS A 596 1.96 -5.44 -51.59
#